data_89e41153e49957105122ea3e9c4970f3
#
_entry.id   89e41153e49957105122ea3e9c4970f3
#
_cell.length_a   1.000
_cell.length_b   1.000
_cell.length_c   1.000
_cell.angle_alpha   90.00
_cell.angle_beta   90.00
_cell.angle_gamma   90.00
#
_symmetry.space_group_name_H-M   'P 1'
#
loop_
_entity.id
_entity.type
_entity.pdbx_description
1 polymer ?
#
loop_
_entity_poly.entity_id
_entity_poly.type
_entity_poly.pdbx_seq_one_letter_code
_entity_poly.pdbx_strand_id
1 'polypeptide(L)'
;MNEMTILQEGLVRITNRRTLIGTQTYSMSDIKSVTIARRAKSTRPIWLLLPGVLLLLWSIIDQTGYYREFFNWGIVLSILSLALVVLAKPSYVIRIRSNAGFRDILGSTDHSYIERIVAAMNQAIAGSGEATRVRSHPAAKKVSPG
;
A
#
# COMPACT_ATOMS: atom_id res chain seq x y z
N MET A 1 -18.90 -27.66 1.54
CA MET A 1 -19.02 -26.24 1.17
C MET A 1 -17.73 -25.85 0.47
N ASN A 2 -17.77 -25.59 -0.83
CA ASN A 2 -16.57 -25.38 -1.63
C ASN A 2 -16.05 -23.96 -1.42
N GLU A 3 -14.83 -23.83 -0.92
CA GLU A 3 -14.07 -22.59 -0.86
C GLU A 3 -13.44 -22.37 -2.24
N MET A 4 -13.91 -21.34 -2.97
CA MET A 4 -13.43 -21.03 -4.31
C MET A 4 -12.28 -20.02 -4.22
N THR A 5 -11.13 -20.36 -4.77
CA THR A 5 -10.01 -19.43 -4.88
C THR A 5 -10.24 -18.51 -6.06
N ILE A 6 -10.24 -17.20 -5.83
CA ILE A 6 -10.44 -16.16 -6.83
C ILE A 6 -9.10 -15.71 -7.40
N LEU A 7 -8.11 -15.51 -6.54
CA LEU A 7 -6.76 -15.09 -6.92
C LEU A 7 -5.73 -15.76 -6.02
N GLN A 8 -4.63 -16.18 -6.63
CA GLN A 8 -3.45 -16.66 -5.91
C GLN A 8 -2.21 -16.13 -6.60
N GLU A 9 -1.57 -15.13 -6.01
CA GLU A 9 -0.33 -14.54 -6.49
C GLU A 9 0.65 -14.33 -5.33
N GLY A 10 1.80 -15.00 -5.39
CA GLY A 10 2.84 -14.89 -4.39
C GLY A 10 2.35 -15.20 -2.97
N LEU A 11 2.42 -14.21 -2.07
CA LEU A 11 2.00 -14.31 -0.68
C LEU A 11 0.51 -13.98 -0.46
N VAL A 12 -0.23 -13.70 -1.53
CA VAL A 12 -1.64 -13.32 -1.47
C VAL A 12 -2.51 -14.44 -2.04
N ARG A 13 -3.46 -14.91 -1.24
CA ARG A 13 -4.49 -15.85 -1.65
C ARG A 13 -5.86 -15.31 -1.25
N ILE A 14 -6.71 -15.08 -2.25
CA ILE A 14 -8.06 -14.54 -2.07
C ILE A 14 -9.07 -15.64 -2.40
N THR A 15 -9.94 -15.91 -1.44
CA THR A 15 -11.05 -16.84 -1.59
C THR A 15 -12.37 -16.10 -1.35
N ASN A 16 -13.48 -16.72 -1.67
CA ASN A 16 -14.82 -16.15 -1.43
C ASN A 16 -15.16 -15.90 0.05
N ARG A 17 -14.34 -16.40 0.99
CA ARG A 17 -14.58 -16.27 2.44
C ARG A 17 -13.49 -15.53 3.19
N ARG A 18 -12.24 -15.67 2.76
CA ARG A 18 -11.08 -15.13 3.47
C ARG A 18 -9.99 -14.71 2.50
N THR A 19 -9.22 -13.73 2.91
CA THR A 19 -7.99 -13.32 2.25
C THR A 19 -6.81 -13.66 3.15
N LEU A 20 -5.86 -14.41 2.61
CA LEU A 20 -4.56 -14.65 3.23
C LEU A 20 -3.55 -13.68 2.60
N ILE A 21 -2.82 -12.95 3.43
CA ILE A 21 -1.72 -12.07 3.01
C ILE A 21 -0.53 -12.39 3.90
N GLY A 22 0.46 -13.08 3.34
CA GLY A 22 1.57 -13.61 4.14
C GLY A 22 1.07 -14.61 5.18
N THR A 23 1.24 -14.27 6.45
CA THR A 23 0.81 -15.10 7.60
C THR A 23 -0.53 -14.66 8.20
N GLN A 24 -1.13 -13.58 7.70
CA GLN A 24 -2.36 -13.01 8.26
C GLN A 24 -3.58 -13.41 7.43
N THR A 25 -4.63 -13.83 8.12
CA THR A 25 -5.92 -14.18 7.52
C THR A 25 -6.95 -13.13 7.88
N TYR A 26 -7.62 -12.60 6.87
CA TYR A 26 -8.71 -11.64 7.01
C TYR A 26 -10.02 -12.27 6.53
N SER A 27 -11.06 -12.18 7.35
CA SER A 27 -12.40 -12.61 6.96
C SER A 27 -13.00 -11.59 6.00
N MET A 28 -13.60 -12.05 4.89
CA MET A 28 -14.28 -11.16 3.94
C MET A 28 -15.50 -10.48 4.55
N SER A 29 -16.14 -11.11 5.54
CA SER A 29 -17.29 -10.52 6.27
C SER A 29 -16.92 -9.26 7.07
N ASP A 30 -15.67 -9.14 7.49
CA ASP A 30 -15.20 -8.03 8.32
C ASP A 30 -14.69 -6.84 7.49
N ILE A 31 -14.47 -7.05 6.20
CA ILE A 31 -13.98 -6.02 5.27
C ILE A 31 -15.17 -5.28 4.68
N LYS A 32 -15.28 -3.99 5.02
CA LYS A 32 -16.35 -3.11 4.50
C LYS A 32 -15.99 -2.47 3.15
N SER A 33 -14.73 -2.12 2.98
CA SER A 33 -14.23 -1.55 1.73
C SER A 33 -12.73 -1.74 1.59
N VAL A 34 -12.29 -1.81 0.34
CA VAL A 34 -10.89 -1.91 -0.05
C VAL A 34 -10.56 -0.72 -0.94
N THR A 35 -9.50 -0.01 -0.63
CA THR A 35 -9.04 1.16 -1.39
C THR A 35 -7.54 1.10 -1.62
N ILE A 36 -7.11 1.64 -2.76
CA ILE A 36 -5.69 1.86 -3.04
C ILE A 36 -5.32 3.21 -2.45
N ALA A 37 -4.39 3.22 -1.50
CA ALA A 37 -3.80 4.43 -0.98
C ALA A 37 -2.38 4.58 -1.52
N ARG A 38 -2.06 5.78 -2.01
CA ARG A 38 -0.69 6.12 -2.39
C ARG A 38 0.06 6.51 -1.12
N ARG A 39 1.09 5.75 -0.78
CA ARG A 39 1.95 6.11 0.34
C ARG A 39 2.81 7.30 -0.08
N ALA A 40 2.85 8.33 0.76
CA ALA A 40 3.72 9.48 0.53
C ALA A 40 5.17 9.00 0.34
N LYS A 41 5.83 9.58 -0.65
CA LYS A 41 7.25 9.32 -0.92
C LYS A 41 8.03 9.60 0.36
N SER A 42 8.94 8.72 0.73
CA SER A 42 9.80 8.96 1.89
C SER A 42 10.62 10.23 1.67
N THR A 43 10.45 11.20 2.53
CA THR A 43 11.24 12.45 2.51
C THR A 43 12.59 12.31 3.20
N ARG A 44 12.91 11.12 3.71
CA ARG A 44 14.17 10.86 4.42
C ARG A 44 15.43 11.28 3.67
N PRO A 45 15.56 11.04 2.34
CA PRO A 45 16.77 11.47 1.62
C PRO A 45 16.92 12.99 1.52
N ILE A 46 15.87 13.80 1.76
CA ILE A 46 15.99 15.27 1.79
C ILE A 46 16.89 15.74 2.93
N TRP A 47 16.93 15.00 4.05
CA TRP A 47 17.81 15.32 5.17
C TRP A 47 19.30 15.24 4.82
N LEU A 48 19.66 14.45 3.81
CA LEU A 48 21.03 14.39 3.27
C LEU A 48 21.40 15.64 2.43
N LEU A 49 20.42 16.35 1.90
CA LEU A 49 20.65 17.63 1.19
C LEU A 49 21.15 18.72 2.14
N LEU A 50 20.69 18.73 3.38
CA LEU A 50 21.00 19.76 4.35
C LEU A 50 22.52 19.87 4.64
N PRO A 51 23.23 18.79 5.02
CA PRO A 51 24.69 18.86 5.20
C PRO A 51 25.44 19.16 3.89
N GLY A 52 24.95 18.66 2.73
CA GLY A 52 25.56 18.97 1.44
C GLY A 52 25.53 20.47 1.12
N VAL A 53 24.36 21.12 1.29
CA VAL A 53 24.20 22.56 1.09
C VAL A 53 25.00 23.37 2.12
N LEU A 54 25.03 22.95 3.38
CA LEU A 54 25.84 23.60 4.41
C LEU A 54 27.33 23.60 4.09
N LEU A 55 27.87 22.48 3.60
CA LEU A 55 29.26 22.37 3.17
C LEU A 55 29.57 23.28 1.98
N LEU A 56 28.65 23.38 1.02
CA LEU A 56 28.80 24.30 -0.11
C LEU A 56 28.80 25.76 0.34
N LEU A 57 27.87 26.17 1.19
CA LEU A 57 27.80 27.52 1.73
C LEU A 57 29.06 27.88 2.52
N TRP A 58 29.52 26.96 3.35
CA TRP A 58 30.75 27.16 4.14
C TRP A 58 31.96 27.35 3.24
N SER A 59 32.08 26.55 2.17
CA SER A 59 33.16 26.67 1.21
C SER A 59 33.19 27.98 0.44
N ILE A 60 32.02 28.63 0.23
CA ILE A 60 31.94 29.94 -0.43
C ILE A 60 32.38 31.07 0.50
N ILE A 61 32.12 30.94 1.81
CA ILE A 61 32.46 31.95 2.82
C ILE A 61 33.95 31.93 3.13
N ASP A 62 34.57 30.74 3.04
CA ASP A 62 35.98 30.57 3.37
C ASP A 62 36.91 30.87 2.17
N GLN A 63 37.48 32.06 2.17
CA GLN A 63 38.40 32.55 1.13
C GLN A 63 39.82 31.97 1.24
N THR A 64 40.12 31.17 2.25
CA THR A 64 41.50 30.69 2.53
C THR A 64 41.93 29.53 1.64
N GLY A 65 41.01 28.96 0.85
CA GLY A 65 41.30 27.85 -0.07
C GLY A 65 41.58 26.50 0.61
N TYR A 66 41.61 26.47 1.94
CA TYR A 66 41.89 25.26 2.70
C TYR A 66 40.77 24.21 2.59
N TYR A 67 39.53 24.66 2.29
CA TYR A 67 38.34 23.82 2.26
C TYR A 67 37.90 23.42 0.86
N ARG A 68 38.79 23.49 -0.13
CA ARG A 68 38.49 23.06 -1.52
C ARG A 68 38.03 21.59 -1.61
N GLU A 69 38.56 20.76 -0.75
CA GLU A 69 38.13 19.37 -0.61
C GLU A 69 36.66 19.24 -0.15
N PHE A 70 36.25 20.08 0.78
CA PHE A 70 34.87 20.10 1.30
C PHE A 70 33.86 20.56 0.24
N PHE A 71 34.25 21.41 -0.69
CA PHE A 71 33.43 21.82 -1.82
C PHE A 71 33.09 20.61 -2.70
N ASN A 72 34.06 19.79 -3.05
CA ASN A 72 33.87 18.59 -3.84
C ASN A 72 32.94 17.60 -3.13
N TRP A 73 33.13 17.37 -1.84
CA TRP A 73 32.26 16.53 -1.05
C TRP A 73 30.85 17.07 -0.93
N GLY A 74 30.68 18.37 -0.82
CA GLY A 74 29.38 19.04 -0.81
C GLY A 74 28.58 18.79 -2.12
N ILE A 75 29.27 18.89 -3.27
CA ILE A 75 28.68 18.60 -4.59
C ILE A 75 28.26 17.14 -4.67
N VAL A 76 29.17 16.21 -4.31
CA VAL A 76 28.89 14.77 -4.38
C VAL A 76 27.71 14.39 -3.52
N LEU A 77 27.64 14.87 -2.27
CA LEU A 77 26.52 14.62 -1.36
C LEU A 77 25.20 15.19 -1.90
N SER A 78 25.23 16.39 -2.47
CA SER A 78 24.04 17.03 -3.04
C SER A 78 23.49 16.27 -4.25
N ILE A 79 24.38 15.85 -5.18
CA ILE A 79 24.00 15.05 -6.34
C ILE A 79 23.47 13.70 -5.92
N LEU A 80 24.14 13.03 -4.99
CA LEU A 80 23.71 11.73 -4.47
C LEU A 80 22.32 11.81 -3.81
N SER A 81 22.10 12.83 -2.98
CA SER A 81 20.80 13.05 -2.35
C SER A 81 19.70 13.30 -3.38
N LEU A 82 19.97 14.14 -4.38
CA LEU A 82 19.01 14.42 -5.45
C LEU A 82 18.70 13.15 -6.26
N ALA A 83 19.71 12.36 -6.59
CA ALA A 83 19.54 11.08 -7.27
C ALA A 83 18.66 10.13 -6.47
N LEU A 84 18.88 9.98 -5.17
CA LEU A 84 18.06 9.15 -4.29
C LEU A 84 16.60 9.62 -4.22
N VAL A 85 16.35 10.93 -4.22
CA VAL A 85 14.99 11.48 -4.26
C VAL A 85 14.30 11.19 -5.58
N VAL A 86 15.01 11.33 -6.71
CA VAL A 86 14.46 11.09 -8.05
C VAL A 86 14.20 9.60 -8.29
N LEU A 87 15.15 8.74 -7.89
CA LEU A 87 15.02 7.30 -8.07
C LEU A 87 14.03 6.63 -7.10
N ALA A 88 13.65 7.30 -6.02
CA ALA A 88 12.68 6.75 -5.08
C ALA A 88 11.33 6.54 -5.77
N LYS A 89 10.94 5.28 -5.98
CA LYS A 89 9.65 4.91 -6.59
C LYS A 89 8.50 5.16 -5.61
N PRO A 90 7.34 5.63 -6.09
CA PRO A 90 6.14 5.70 -5.25
C PRO A 90 5.75 4.27 -4.83
N SER A 91 5.27 4.11 -3.62
CA SER A 91 4.69 2.85 -3.15
C SER A 91 3.18 3.00 -3.00
N TYR A 92 2.47 1.96 -3.42
CA TYR A 92 1.03 1.85 -3.29
C TYR A 92 0.72 0.89 -2.15
N VAL A 93 -0.32 1.16 -1.39
CA VAL A 93 -0.71 0.35 -0.24
C VAL A 93 -2.19 0.01 -0.37
N ILE A 94 -2.52 -1.24 -0.15
CA ILE A 94 -3.92 -1.66 -0.02
C ILE A 94 -4.37 -1.32 1.40
N ARG A 95 -5.36 -0.45 1.49
CA ARG A 95 -6.00 -0.08 2.74
C ARG A 95 -7.37 -0.70 2.82
N ILE A 96 -7.59 -1.49 3.85
CA ILE A 96 -8.91 -2.05 4.17
C ILE A 96 -9.56 -1.24 5.28
N ARG A 97 -10.88 -1.11 5.18
CA ARG A 97 -11.72 -0.60 6.26
C ARG A 97 -12.47 -1.78 6.86
N SER A 98 -12.20 -2.03 8.13
CA SER A 98 -12.91 -3.03 8.92
C SER A 98 -13.69 -2.35 10.06
N ASN A 99 -14.41 -3.14 10.85
CA ASN A 99 -15.07 -2.64 12.07
C ASN A 99 -14.07 -2.08 13.10
N ALA A 100 -12.80 -2.55 13.07
CA ALA A 100 -11.72 -2.08 13.93
C ALA A 100 -10.98 -0.84 13.39
N GLY A 101 -11.40 -0.28 12.24
CA GLY A 101 -10.82 0.90 11.61
C GLY A 101 -10.09 0.62 10.30
N PHE A 102 -9.17 1.54 9.94
CA PHE A 102 -8.35 1.42 8.73
C PHE A 102 -7.06 0.67 9.03
N ARG A 103 -6.70 -0.26 8.15
CA ARG A 103 -5.44 -1.00 8.24
C ARG A 103 -4.81 -1.13 6.85
N ASP A 104 -3.52 -0.82 6.78
CA ASP A 104 -2.72 -1.05 5.59
C ASP A 104 -2.21 -2.50 5.64
N ILE A 105 -2.55 -3.30 4.61
CA ILE A 105 -2.30 -4.75 4.63
C ILE A 105 -1.20 -5.19 3.68
N LEU A 106 -1.03 -4.51 2.55
CA LEU A 106 -0.04 -4.86 1.54
C LEU A 106 0.48 -3.61 0.87
N GLY A 107 1.81 -3.51 0.73
CA GLY A 107 2.46 -2.45 -0.02
C GLY A 107 3.27 -3.02 -1.18
N SER A 108 3.17 -2.38 -2.35
CA SER A 108 3.97 -2.70 -3.53
C SER A 108 4.32 -1.44 -4.30
N THR A 109 5.41 -1.50 -5.06
CA THR A 109 5.77 -0.46 -6.04
C THR A 109 5.11 -0.69 -7.40
N ASP A 110 4.52 -1.87 -7.61
CA ASP A 110 3.80 -2.24 -8.84
C ASP A 110 2.31 -1.91 -8.68
N HIS A 111 1.86 -0.89 -9.41
CA HIS A 111 0.48 -0.44 -9.40
C HIS A 111 -0.47 -1.49 -9.98
N SER A 112 -0.08 -2.13 -11.08
CA SER A 112 -0.92 -3.14 -11.76
C SER A 112 -1.12 -4.39 -10.90
N TYR A 113 -0.12 -4.77 -10.12
CA TYR A 113 -0.24 -5.85 -9.14
C TYR A 113 -1.27 -5.51 -8.05
N ILE A 114 -1.19 -4.30 -7.50
CA ILE A 114 -2.12 -3.80 -6.48
C ILE A 114 -3.56 -3.73 -7.03
N GLU A 115 -3.75 -3.23 -8.26
CA GLU A 115 -5.07 -3.15 -8.90
C GLU A 115 -5.72 -4.53 -9.06
N ARG A 116 -4.97 -5.54 -9.51
CA ARG A 116 -5.50 -6.91 -9.64
C ARG A 116 -5.95 -7.47 -8.30
N ILE A 117 -5.18 -7.26 -7.24
CA ILE A 117 -5.56 -7.72 -5.90
C ILE A 117 -6.82 -7.01 -5.41
N VAL A 118 -6.92 -5.70 -5.58
CA VAL A 118 -8.09 -4.92 -5.15
C VAL A 118 -9.34 -5.33 -5.95
N ALA A 119 -9.20 -5.56 -7.26
CA ALA A 119 -10.31 -6.06 -8.08
C ALA A 119 -10.80 -7.44 -7.60
N ALA A 120 -9.88 -8.36 -7.33
CA ALA A 120 -10.22 -9.68 -6.80
C ALA A 120 -10.87 -9.62 -5.40
N MET A 121 -10.40 -8.72 -4.52
CA MET A 121 -11.00 -8.51 -3.22
C MET A 121 -12.41 -7.93 -3.32
N ASN A 122 -12.62 -6.95 -4.20
CA ASN A 122 -13.95 -6.38 -4.43
C ASN A 122 -14.92 -7.41 -5.00
N GLN A 123 -14.46 -8.27 -5.91
CA GLN A 123 -15.25 -9.39 -6.43
C GLN A 123 -15.62 -10.38 -5.32
N ALA A 124 -14.68 -10.70 -4.42
CA ALA A 124 -14.94 -11.58 -3.28
C ALA A 124 -15.98 -10.98 -2.30
N ILE A 125 -15.89 -9.67 -2.03
CA ILE A 125 -16.82 -8.95 -1.16
C ILE A 125 -18.23 -8.93 -1.79
N ALA A 126 -18.34 -8.65 -3.08
CA ALA A 126 -19.63 -8.67 -3.79
C ALA A 126 -20.29 -10.06 -3.74
N GLY A 127 -19.52 -11.12 -4.01
CA GLY A 127 -20.00 -12.49 -3.93
C GLY A 127 -20.41 -12.93 -2.52
N SER A 128 -19.70 -12.45 -1.49
CA SER A 128 -20.07 -12.74 -0.09
C SER A 128 -21.35 -12.01 0.34
N GLY A 129 -21.58 -10.79 -0.16
CA GLY A 129 -22.80 -10.01 0.10
C GLY A 129 -24.06 -10.64 -0.50
N GLU A 130 -23.98 -11.19 -1.69
CA GLU A 130 -25.08 -11.93 -2.32
C GLU A 130 -25.41 -13.23 -1.56
N ALA A 131 -24.41 -13.98 -1.14
CA ALA A 131 -24.60 -15.19 -0.36
C ALA A 131 -25.32 -14.91 0.98
N THR A 132 -25.08 -13.75 1.57
CA THR A 132 -25.75 -13.34 2.83
C THR A 132 -27.21 -12.90 2.55
N ARG A 133 -27.50 -12.24 1.43
CA ARG A 133 -28.87 -11.85 1.05
C ARG A 133 -29.76 -13.06 0.75
N VAL A 134 -29.23 -14.07 0.07
CA VAL A 134 -29.99 -15.30 -0.23
C VAL A 134 -30.36 -16.07 1.05
N ARG A 135 -29.51 -16.02 2.09
CA ARG A 135 -29.81 -16.65 3.38
C ARG A 135 -30.81 -15.90 4.25
N SER A 136 -30.98 -14.59 4.04
CA SER A 136 -31.90 -13.77 4.83
C SER A 136 -33.32 -13.71 4.27
N HIS A 137 -33.63 -14.41 3.17
CA HIS A 137 -35.01 -14.55 2.69
C HIS A 137 -35.59 -15.87 3.25
N PRO A 138 -36.26 -15.83 4.41
CA PRO A 138 -36.99 -17.02 4.87
C PRO A 138 -38.10 -17.29 3.87
N ALA A 139 -38.14 -18.52 3.38
CA ALA A 139 -39.19 -19.00 2.50
C ALA A 139 -40.56 -18.52 3.03
N ALA A 140 -41.21 -17.69 2.25
CA ALA A 140 -42.54 -17.25 2.55
C ALA A 140 -43.45 -18.46 2.82
N LYS A 141 -43.88 -18.58 4.05
CA LYS A 141 -44.78 -19.63 4.52
C LYS A 141 -46.04 -19.52 3.69
N LYS A 142 -46.23 -20.46 2.78
CA LYS A 142 -47.50 -20.65 2.07
C LYS A 142 -48.61 -20.81 3.13
N VAL A 143 -49.37 -19.75 3.37
CA VAL A 143 -50.62 -19.84 4.06
C VAL A 143 -51.60 -20.47 3.07
N SER A 144 -51.97 -21.73 3.36
CA SER A 144 -53.07 -22.42 2.69
C SER A 144 -54.39 -21.82 3.23
N PRO A 145 -55.30 -21.35 2.39
CA PRO A 145 -56.66 -21.03 2.85
C PRO A 145 -57.43 -22.34 2.99
N GLY A 146 -57.89 -22.57 4.20
CA GLY A 146 -58.94 -23.55 4.50
C GLY A 146 -60.30 -22.89 4.39
#